data_8a838a44e12459f4f118cc17f7fa7eb4
#
_entry.id   8a838a44e12459f4f118cc17f7fa7eb4
#
_cell.length_a   1.000
_cell.length_b   1.000
_cell.length_c   1.000
_cell.angle_alpha   90.00
_cell.angle_beta   90.00
_cell.angle_gamma   90.00
#
_symmetry.space_group_name_H-M   'P 1'
#
loop_
_entity.id
_entity.type
_entity.pdbx_description
1 polymer ?
#
loop_
_entity_poly.entity_id
_entity_poly.type
_entity_poly.pdbx_seq_one_letter_code
_entity_poly.pdbx_strand_id
1 'polypeptide(L)'
;REIYRFTPDDLVVFGVPVIAGRVPNVLLKFLDTLQGGGALAVPVVLYGNRNFDDALIELRNILQDRGFYAIGAAAFIGEHSFSRILAAGRPDSSDMELSRDFARKLAGKIRRLGAAGLREAAPVPVDGADPIRPYYKPQDRNGNHINILKVKPKLHAELCSGCGICVSACPMGSVVQENPGQPPAPITGICIKCCGCVKKCPRQAFYFDDPGFIYHKEELEDMYAGIRREPDLYL
;
A
#
# COMPACT_ATOMS: atom_id res chain seq x y z
N ARG A 1 6.25 -17.73 -15.59
CA ARG A 1 5.45 -17.06 -14.55
C ARG A 1 4.11 -17.74 -14.47
N GLU A 2 3.60 -17.97 -13.27
CA GLU A 2 2.23 -18.44 -13.04
C GLU A 2 1.25 -17.36 -13.52
N ILE A 3 0.19 -17.77 -14.23
CA ILE A 3 -0.89 -16.90 -14.70
C ILE A 3 -2.11 -17.15 -13.85
N TYR A 4 -2.66 -16.11 -13.25
CA TYR A 4 -3.85 -16.16 -12.42
C TYR A 4 -5.09 -15.83 -13.28
N ARG A 5 -5.96 -16.81 -13.46
CA ARG A 5 -7.16 -16.68 -14.29
C ARG A 5 -8.40 -16.60 -13.42
N PHE A 6 -9.26 -15.68 -13.80
CA PHE A 6 -10.57 -15.48 -13.20
C PHE A 6 -11.66 -15.67 -14.25
N THR A 7 -12.89 -15.80 -13.80
CA THR A 7 -14.06 -16.07 -14.62
C THR A 7 -15.15 -15.01 -14.40
N PRO A 8 -16.18 -14.92 -15.25
CA PRO A 8 -17.27 -13.96 -15.05
C PRO A 8 -18.05 -14.14 -13.75
N ASP A 9 -17.90 -15.28 -13.07
CA ASP A 9 -18.58 -15.59 -11.80
C ASP A 9 -17.78 -15.12 -10.57
N ASP A 10 -16.53 -14.65 -10.78
CA ASP A 10 -15.67 -14.19 -9.69
C ASP A 10 -15.93 -12.71 -9.35
N LEU A 11 -15.85 -12.41 -8.05
CA LEU A 11 -15.72 -11.06 -7.50
C LEU A 11 -14.40 -10.94 -6.77
N VAL A 12 -13.51 -10.09 -7.27
CA VAL A 12 -12.16 -9.92 -6.74
C VAL A 12 -12.01 -8.58 -6.02
N VAL A 13 -11.74 -8.60 -4.73
CA VAL A 13 -11.29 -7.41 -3.99
C VAL A 13 -9.76 -7.40 -4.04
N PHE A 14 -9.20 -6.42 -4.74
CA PHE A 14 -7.76 -6.34 -4.96
C PHE A 14 -7.16 -5.15 -4.20
N GLY A 15 -6.44 -5.44 -3.11
CA GLY A 15 -5.85 -4.43 -2.22
C GLY A 15 -4.34 -4.29 -2.39
N VAL A 16 -3.85 -3.03 -2.52
CA VAL A 16 -2.42 -2.71 -2.56
C VAL A 16 -2.08 -1.53 -1.65
N PRO A 17 -0.86 -1.45 -1.10
CA PRO A 17 -0.40 -0.24 -0.44
C PRO A 17 -0.07 0.85 -1.48
N VAL A 18 -0.19 2.10 -1.06
CA VAL A 18 0.30 3.25 -1.85
C VAL A 18 1.78 3.47 -1.55
N ILE A 19 2.62 3.48 -2.57
CA ILE A 19 4.04 3.87 -2.47
C ILE A 19 4.31 5.03 -3.43
N ALA A 20 4.75 6.15 -2.89
CA ALA A 20 5.04 7.35 -3.67
C ALA A 20 3.87 7.80 -4.57
N GLY A 21 2.64 7.72 -4.06
CA GLY A 21 1.41 8.13 -4.74
C GLY A 21 0.92 7.19 -5.85
N ARG A 22 1.49 6.00 -5.96
CA ARG A 22 1.25 5.05 -7.06
C ARG A 22 1.11 3.62 -6.56
N VAL A 23 0.64 2.73 -7.42
CA VAL A 23 0.79 1.28 -7.24
C VAL A 23 2.28 0.95 -7.12
N PRO A 24 2.71 0.14 -6.12
CA PRO A 24 4.12 -0.20 -5.97
C PRO A 24 4.68 -0.85 -7.24
N ASN A 25 5.77 -0.29 -7.77
CA ASN A 25 6.39 -0.80 -9.00
C ASN A 25 6.82 -2.27 -8.92
N VAL A 26 7.12 -2.76 -7.72
CA VAL A 26 7.46 -4.18 -7.49
C VAL A 26 6.27 -5.11 -7.74
N LEU A 27 5.03 -4.60 -7.70
CA LEU A 27 3.81 -5.37 -7.96
C LEU A 27 3.42 -5.39 -9.44
N LEU A 28 3.90 -4.45 -10.27
CA LEU A 28 3.46 -4.34 -11.67
C LEU A 28 3.68 -5.63 -12.45
N LYS A 29 4.83 -6.30 -12.25
CA LYS A 29 5.12 -7.59 -12.89
C LYS A 29 4.19 -8.72 -12.46
N PHE A 30 3.65 -8.66 -11.24
CA PHE A 30 2.65 -9.59 -10.75
C PHE A 30 1.28 -9.25 -11.37
N LEU A 31 0.89 -7.99 -11.36
CA LEU A 31 -0.36 -7.53 -11.96
C LEU A 31 -0.45 -7.88 -13.46
N ASP A 32 0.69 -7.93 -14.16
CA ASP A 32 0.77 -8.39 -15.56
C ASP A 32 0.40 -9.86 -15.75
N THR A 33 0.41 -10.68 -14.69
CA THR A 33 0.04 -12.10 -14.77
C THR A 33 -1.46 -12.36 -14.58
N LEU A 34 -2.24 -11.33 -14.25
CA LEU A 34 -3.68 -11.45 -14.04
C LEU A 34 -4.43 -11.51 -15.37
N GLN A 35 -5.42 -12.39 -15.45
CA GLN A 35 -6.38 -12.50 -16.55
C GLN A 35 -7.78 -12.50 -15.96
N GLY A 36 -8.45 -11.36 -16.06
CA GLY A 36 -9.74 -11.10 -15.40
C GLY A 36 -10.92 -11.89 -15.97
N GLY A 37 -10.87 -12.25 -17.29
CA GLY A 37 -11.88 -13.13 -17.89
C GLY A 37 -13.33 -12.65 -17.76
N GLY A 38 -13.57 -11.37 -17.52
CA GLY A 38 -14.91 -10.81 -17.28
C GLY A 38 -15.33 -10.78 -15.80
N ALA A 39 -14.45 -11.11 -14.87
CA ALA A 39 -14.69 -11.02 -13.43
C ALA A 39 -14.99 -9.58 -12.98
N LEU A 40 -15.80 -9.45 -11.93
CA LEU A 40 -16.02 -8.17 -11.26
C LEU A 40 -14.85 -7.88 -10.32
N ALA A 41 -14.45 -6.60 -10.20
CA ALA A 41 -13.35 -6.21 -9.34
C ALA A 41 -13.68 -5.00 -8.47
N VAL A 42 -13.04 -4.94 -7.31
CA VAL A 42 -13.05 -3.81 -6.39
C VAL A 42 -11.60 -3.45 -6.06
N PRO A 43 -10.97 -2.51 -6.80
CA PRO A 43 -9.67 -1.99 -6.45
C PRO A 43 -9.71 -1.25 -5.13
N VAL A 44 -8.75 -1.56 -4.26
CA VAL A 44 -8.59 -0.95 -2.93
C VAL A 44 -7.16 -0.52 -2.75
N VAL A 45 -6.94 0.71 -2.29
CA VAL A 45 -5.61 1.17 -1.91
C VAL A 45 -5.57 1.55 -0.43
N LEU A 46 -4.40 1.33 0.21
CA LEU A 46 -4.16 1.72 1.60
C LEU A 46 -3.00 2.71 1.65
N TYR A 47 -3.20 3.84 2.31
CA TYR A 47 -2.20 4.89 2.40
C TYR A 47 -2.04 5.47 3.80
N GLY A 48 -0.88 6.09 4.06
CA GLY A 48 -0.49 6.59 5.38
C GLY A 48 -0.85 8.06 5.60
N ASN A 49 -2.13 8.46 5.45
CA ASN A 49 -2.66 9.79 5.79
C ASN A 49 -2.14 10.99 4.96
N ARG A 50 -1.09 10.84 4.12
CA ARG A 50 -0.66 11.95 3.25
C ARG A 50 -1.65 12.14 2.09
N ASN A 51 -1.62 11.24 1.14
CA ASN A 51 -2.51 11.17 -0.03
C ASN A 51 -2.30 9.82 -0.73
N PHE A 52 -3.29 9.34 -1.46
CA PHE A 52 -3.14 8.19 -2.34
C PHE A 52 -2.82 8.58 -3.79
N ASP A 53 -2.86 9.88 -4.10
CA ASP A 53 -2.57 10.47 -5.43
C ASP A 53 -3.24 9.69 -6.56
N ASP A 54 -2.47 9.06 -7.46
CA ASP A 54 -3.01 8.33 -8.60
C ASP A 54 -3.06 6.80 -8.39
N ALA A 55 -2.75 6.29 -7.19
CA ALA A 55 -2.66 4.85 -6.97
C ALA A 55 -3.98 4.11 -7.21
N LEU A 56 -5.12 4.73 -6.87
CA LEU A 56 -6.42 4.08 -7.03
C LEU A 56 -6.84 4.03 -8.50
N ILE A 57 -6.72 5.13 -9.23
CA ILE A 57 -7.02 5.17 -10.66
C ILE A 57 -6.07 4.27 -11.46
N GLU A 58 -4.78 4.23 -11.10
CA GLU A 58 -3.81 3.33 -11.70
C GLU A 58 -4.21 1.87 -11.49
N LEU A 59 -4.52 1.46 -10.26
CA LEU A 59 -4.94 0.08 -9.97
C LEU A 59 -6.22 -0.29 -10.72
N ARG A 60 -7.22 0.61 -10.74
CA ARG A 60 -8.46 0.43 -11.49
C ARG A 60 -8.17 0.21 -12.98
N ASN A 61 -7.35 1.07 -13.59
CA ASN A 61 -7.02 0.98 -15.01
C ASN A 61 -6.27 -0.33 -15.32
N ILE A 62 -5.27 -0.71 -14.51
CA ILE A 62 -4.56 -1.98 -14.66
C ILE A 62 -5.53 -3.16 -14.64
N LEU A 63 -6.48 -3.20 -13.69
CA LEU A 63 -7.46 -4.30 -13.61
C LEU A 63 -8.38 -4.31 -14.84
N GLN A 64 -8.84 -3.13 -15.30
CA GLN A 64 -9.63 -3.01 -16.53
C GLN A 64 -8.87 -3.57 -17.76
N ASP A 65 -7.61 -3.18 -17.93
CA ASP A 65 -6.75 -3.64 -19.03
C ASP A 65 -6.50 -5.15 -18.98
N ARG A 66 -6.64 -5.77 -17.79
CA ARG A 66 -6.53 -7.22 -17.57
C ARG A 66 -7.87 -7.96 -17.71
N GLY A 67 -8.94 -7.28 -18.13
CA GLY A 67 -10.25 -7.88 -18.41
C GLY A 67 -11.14 -8.04 -17.19
N PHE A 68 -10.92 -7.27 -16.12
CA PHE A 68 -11.86 -7.14 -15.00
C PHE A 68 -12.81 -5.96 -15.22
N TYR A 69 -13.94 -5.97 -14.53
CA TYR A 69 -14.89 -4.86 -14.47
C TYR A 69 -14.87 -4.24 -13.06
N ALA A 70 -14.28 -3.05 -12.93
CA ALA A 70 -14.22 -2.34 -11.66
C ALA A 70 -15.60 -1.74 -11.32
N ILE A 71 -16.29 -2.33 -10.34
CA ILE A 71 -17.68 -2.01 -9.97
C ILE A 71 -17.82 -1.14 -8.73
N GLY A 72 -16.76 -0.91 -8.02
CA GLY A 72 -16.58 -0.05 -6.86
C GLY A 72 -15.11 0.08 -6.57
N ALA A 73 -14.71 1.07 -5.78
CA ALA A 73 -13.31 1.30 -5.42
C ALA A 73 -13.21 1.97 -4.05
N ALA A 74 -12.08 1.83 -3.35
CA ALA A 74 -11.87 2.50 -2.08
C ALA A 74 -10.40 2.85 -1.82
N ALA A 75 -10.17 3.98 -1.13
CA ALA A 75 -8.89 4.34 -0.54
C ALA A 75 -9.05 4.41 0.98
N PHE A 76 -8.40 3.50 1.71
CA PHE A 76 -8.43 3.44 3.17
C PHE A 76 -7.13 3.95 3.78
N ILE A 77 -7.22 4.40 5.03
CA ILE A 77 -6.09 4.91 5.78
C ILE A 77 -5.54 3.81 6.70
N GLY A 78 -4.22 3.72 6.77
CA GLY A 78 -3.48 2.93 7.75
C GLY A 78 -2.36 3.76 8.36
N GLU A 79 -1.71 3.26 9.40
CA GLU A 79 -0.53 3.91 9.95
C GLU A 79 0.53 4.13 8.88
N HIS A 80 1.10 5.34 8.85
CA HIS A 80 2.19 5.65 7.93
C HIS A 80 3.41 4.76 8.20
N SER A 81 4.02 4.19 7.16
CA SER A 81 5.15 3.26 7.33
C SER A 81 6.36 3.89 8.03
N PHE A 82 6.70 5.15 7.73
CA PHE A 82 7.88 5.84 8.28
C PHE A 82 7.66 6.39 9.70
N SER A 83 6.42 6.64 10.08
CA SER A 83 6.06 7.37 11.29
C SER A 83 5.37 6.47 12.32
N ARG A 84 5.50 6.84 13.61
CA ARG A 84 4.74 6.25 14.71
C ARG A 84 3.60 7.16 15.19
N ILE A 85 3.53 8.41 14.69
CA ILE A 85 2.48 9.38 15.06
C ILE A 85 1.51 9.65 13.91
N LEU A 86 1.98 9.59 12.67
CA LEU A 86 1.15 9.87 11.50
C LEU A 86 0.16 8.72 11.26
N ALA A 87 -1.13 9.01 11.41
CA ALA A 87 -2.24 8.06 11.42
C ALA A 87 -2.07 6.92 12.46
N ALA A 88 -1.48 7.24 13.61
CA ALA A 88 -1.30 6.25 14.68
C ALA A 88 -2.63 5.61 15.09
N GLY A 89 -2.63 4.29 15.26
CA GLY A 89 -3.82 3.52 15.61
C GLY A 89 -4.85 3.31 14.48
N ARG A 90 -4.53 3.75 13.24
CA ARG A 90 -5.41 3.50 12.08
C ARG A 90 -5.05 2.18 11.36
N PRO A 91 -6.06 1.42 10.86
CA PRO A 91 -7.49 1.70 10.90
C PRO A 91 -8.07 1.52 12.31
N ASP A 92 -8.89 2.47 12.73
CA ASP A 92 -9.62 2.41 14.00
C ASP A 92 -11.05 1.84 13.82
N SER A 93 -11.85 1.87 14.88
CA SER A 93 -13.22 1.34 14.86
C SER A 93 -14.11 2.06 13.85
N SER A 94 -13.93 3.37 13.65
CA SER A 94 -14.68 4.17 12.68
C SER A 94 -14.32 3.78 11.25
N ASP A 95 -13.02 3.58 10.96
CA ASP A 95 -12.57 3.08 9.66
C ASP A 95 -13.16 1.71 9.34
N MET A 96 -13.18 0.83 10.34
CA MET A 96 -13.75 -0.50 10.20
C MET A 96 -15.26 -0.47 9.98
N GLU A 97 -15.97 0.50 10.57
CA GLU A 97 -17.40 0.69 10.33
C GLU A 97 -17.66 1.20 8.91
N LEU A 98 -16.91 2.20 8.45
CA LEU A 98 -16.99 2.71 7.07
C LEU A 98 -16.67 1.60 6.04
N SER A 99 -15.69 0.76 6.31
CA SER A 99 -15.37 -0.39 5.46
C SER A 99 -16.54 -1.38 5.37
N ARG A 100 -17.19 -1.70 6.50
CA ARG A 100 -18.37 -2.58 6.51
C ARG A 100 -19.57 -1.95 5.80
N ASP A 101 -19.79 -0.64 5.97
CA ASP A 101 -20.84 0.09 5.28
C ASP A 101 -20.62 0.10 3.76
N PHE A 102 -19.39 0.36 3.33
CA PHE A 102 -19.01 0.24 1.92
C PHE A 102 -19.32 -1.14 1.36
N ALA A 103 -18.94 -2.19 2.07
CA ALA A 103 -19.23 -3.57 1.66
C ALA A 103 -20.74 -3.85 1.57
N ARG A 104 -21.55 -3.35 2.52
CA ARG A 104 -23.02 -3.48 2.49
C ARG A 104 -23.62 -2.76 1.28
N LYS A 105 -23.19 -1.53 1.00
CA LYS A 105 -23.65 -0.73 -0.15
C LYS A 105 -23.26 -1.39 -1.47
N LEU A 106 -22.04 -1.90 -1.58
CA LEU A 106 -21.56 -2.63 -2.75
C LEU A 106 -22.38 -3.93 -2.97
N ALA A 107 -22.64 -4.69 -1.93
CA ALA A 107 -23.51 -5.88 -2.01
C ALA A 107 -24.94 -5.52 -2.43
N GLY A 108 -25.46 -4.37 -1.99
CA GLY A 108 -26.74 -3.81 -2.45
C GLY A 108 -26.73 -3.46 -3.93
N LYS A 109 -25.66 -2.82 -4.42
CA LYS A 109 -25.44 -2.50 -5.83
C LYS A 109 -25.42 -3.77 -6.69
N ILE A 110 -24.68 -4.79 -6.24
CA ILE A 110 -24.57 -6.09 -6.93
C ILE A 110 -25.95 -6.75 -7.06
N ARG A 111 -26.72 -6.82 -5.98
CA ARG A 111 -28.08 -7.41 -6.02
C ARG A 111 -29.04 -6.65 -6.91
N ARG A 112 -28.95 -5.30 -6.95
CA ARG A 112 -29.84 -4.44 -7.73
C ARG A 112 -29.58 -4.53 -9.23
N LEU A 113 -28.31 -4.49 -9.65
CA LEU A 113 -27.93 -4.41 -11.06
C LEU A 113 -27.67 -5.75 -11.72
N GLY A 114 -27.33 -6.77 -10.94
CA GLY A 114 -26.84 -8.05 -11.46
C GLY A 114 -25.52 -7.91 -12.22
N ALA A 115 -24.94 -9.02 -12.63
CA ALA A 115 -23.64 -9.03 -13.26
C ALA A 115 -23.60 -8.28 -14.60
N ALA A 116 -24.65 -8.39 -15.42
CA ALA A 116 -24.73 -7.70 -16.71
C ALA A 116 -24.75 -6.17 -16.55
N GLY A 117 -25.67 -5.65 -15.72
CA GLY A 117 -25.77 -4.20 -15.50
C GLY A 117 -24.52 -3.62 -14.79
N LEU A 118 -23.82 -4.41 -13.96
CA LEU A 118 -22.54 -4.00 -13.37
C LEU A 118 -21.44 -3.86 -14.41
N ARG A 119 -21.37 -4.77 -15.37
CA ARG A 119 -20.37 -4.71 -16.47
C ARG A 119 -20.64 -3.53 -17.39
N GLU A 120 -21.91 -3.25 -17.68
CA GLU A 120 -22.32 -2.08 -18.49
C GLU A 120 -21.99 -0.75 -17.79
N ALA A 121 -22.15 -0.69 -16.46
CA ALA A 121 -21.87 0.50 -15.65
C ALA A 121 -20.39 0.69 -15.30
N ALA A 122 -19.53 -0.31 -15.52
CA ALA A 122 -18.09 -0.25 -15.24
C ALA A 122 -17.33 0.53 -16.33
N PRO A 123 -16.15 1.12 -16.01
CA PRO A 123 -15.53 1.18 -14.67
C PRO A 123 -16.14 2.26 -13.78
N VAL A 124 -16.14 2.02 -12.47
CA VAL A 124 -16.48 3.06 -11.51
C VAL A 124 -15.55 4.28 -11.66
N PRO A 125 -16.06 5.51 -11.70
CA PRO A 125 -15.22 6.70 -11.70
C PRO A 125 -14.51 6.83 -10.35
N VAL A 126 -13.22 7.19 -10.37
CA VAL A 126 -12.38 7.42 -9.19
C VAL A 126 -11.49 8.64 -9.41
N ASP A 127 -11.08 9.28 -8.33
CA ASP A 127 -10.16 10.40 -8.38
C ASP A 127 -8.75 9.97 -8.82
N GLY A 128 -8.05 10.87 -9.51
CA GLY A 128 -6.70 10.69 -10.03
C GLY A 128 -6.50 11.40 -11.35
N ALA A 129 -5.26 11.47 -11.82
CA ALA A 129 -4.92 12.07 -13.10
C ALA A 129 -4.95 11.04 -14.23
N ASP A 130 -5.38 11.48 -15.40
CA ASP A 130 -5.23 10.75 -16.65
C ASP A 130 -4.66 11.72 -17.71
N PRO A 131 -3.43 11.48 -18.19
CA PRO A 131 -2.52 10.36 -17.88
C PRO A 131 -1.99 10.35 -16.43
N ILE A 132 -1.66 9.16 -15.94
CA ILE A 132 -1.12 8.93 -14.59
C ILE A 132 0.17 9.71 -14.38
N ARG A 133 0.28 10.47 -13.28
CA ARG A 133 1.46 11.24 -12.91
C ARG A 133 2.65 10.35 -12.53
N PRO A 134 3.91 10.83 -12.63
CA PRO A 134 5.09 10.11 -12.16
C PRO A 134 5.01 9.80 -10.66
N TYR A 135 5.78 8.80 -10.20
CA TYR A 135 5.96 8.54 -8.76
C TYR A 135 6.41 9.78 -8.03
N TYR A 136 5.81 10.08 -6.90
CA TYR A 136 6.21 11.17 -6.03
C TYR A 136 7.68 11.04 -5.64
N LYS A 137 8.41 12.15 -5.73
CA LYS A 137 9.80 12.26 -5.31
C LYS A 137 9.85 13.16 -4.08
N PRO A 138 10.38 12.69 -2.93
CA PRO A 138 10.58 13.54 -1.77
C PRO A 138 11.39 14.79 -2.12
N GLN A 139 11.03 15.91 -1.53
CA GLN A 139 11.71 17.20 -1.69
C GLN A 139 11.87 17.85 -0.32
N ASP A 140 12.89 18.68 -0.16
CA ASP A 140 13.01 19.58 0.98
C ASP A 140 12.14 20.86 0.78
N ARG A 141 12.09 21.71 1.79
CA ARG A 141 11.32 22.97 1.75
C ARG A 141 11.82 23.98 0.69
N ASN A 142 13.00 23.75 0.12
CA ASN A 142 13.57 24.54 -0.97
C ASN A 142 13.32 23.92 -2.35
N GLY A 143 12.61 22.78 -2.42
CA GLY A 143 12.33 22.06 -3.64
C GLY A 143 13.46 21.13 -4.12
N ASN A 144 14.51 20.94 -3.33
CA ASN A 144 15.60 20.03 -3.68
C ASN A 144 15.16 18.57 -3.46
N HIS A 145 15.45 17.69 -4.41
CA HIS A 145 15.10 16.27 -4.30
C HIS A 145 15.89 15.55 -3.21
N ILE A 146 15.16 14.82 -2.38
CA ILE A 146 15.73 13.91 -1.37
C ILE A 146 15.71 12.49 -1.95
N ASN A 147 16.90 11.92 -2.16
CA ASN A 147 17.00 10.57 -2.73
C ASN A 147 17.09 9.50 -1.64
N ILE A 148 15.96 8.87 -1.34
CA ILE A 148 15.90 7.77 -0.37
C ILE A 148 15.88 6.39 -1.03
N LEU A 149 16.04 6.26 -2.34
CA LEU A 149 15.86 4.99 -3.08
C LEU A 149 16.72 3.86 -2.55
N LYS A 150 17.99 4.15 -2.25
CA LYS A 150 18.97 3.16 -1.77
C LYS A 150 19.02 3.05 -0.24
N VAL A 151 18.28 3.88 0.47
CA VAL A 151 18.26 3.88 1.94
C VAL A 151 17.62 2.59 2.45
N LYS A 152 18.28 1.94 3.40
CA LYS A 152 17.84 0.71 4.06
C LYS A 152 17.99 0.87 5.57
N PRO A 153 17.16 0.20 6.39
CA PRO A 153 17.36 0.22 7.83
C PRO A 153 18.65 -0.52 8.21
N LYS A 154 19.30 -0.02 9.25
CA LYS A 154 20.46 -0.65 9.91
C LYS A 154 20.03 -1.39 11.17
N LEU A 155 20.93 -2.21 11.71
CA LEU A 155 20.67 -3.02 12.88
C LEU A 155 21.73 -2.74 13.97
N HIS A 156 21.27 -2.44 15.19
CA HIS A 156 22.05 -2.52 16.40
C HIS A 156 22.12 -3.99 16.86
N ALA A 157 23.20 -4.68 16.51
CA ALA A 157 23.34 -6.11 16.79
C ALA A 157 23.31 -6.41 18.29
N GLU A 158 23.84 -5.51 19.10
CA GLU A 158 23.87 -5.58 20.58
C GLU A 158 22.47 -5.52 21.23
N LEU A 159 21.50 -4.94 20.54
CA LEU A 159 20.10 -4.90 21.01
C LEU A 159 19.29 -6.10 20.52
N CYS A 160 19.79 -6.81 19.52
CA CYS A 160 19.06 -7.87 18.84
C CYS A 160 18.99 -9.15 19.69
N SER A 161 17.78 -9.66 19.91
CA SER A 161 17.56 -10.94 20.60
C SER A 161 17.54 -12.15 19.66
N GLY A 162 17.73 -11.97 18.36
CA GLY A 162 17.68 -13.06 17.37
C GLY A 162 16.29 -13.69 17.17
N CYS A 163 15.21 -13.01 17.54
CA CYS A 163 13.86 -13.59 17.58
C CYS A 163 13.21 -13.86 16.19
N GLY A 164 13.81 -13.40 15.09
CA GLY A 164 13.32 -13.65 13.72
C GLY A 164 12.06 -12.88 13.28
N ILE A 165 11.43 -12.06 14.12
CA ILE A 165 10.19 -11.32 13.78
C ILE A 165 10.42 -10.42 12.54
N CYS A 166 11.59 -9.81 12.41
CA CYS A 166 11.94 -8.96 11.26
C CYS A 166 12.04 -9.75 9.96
N VAL A 167 12.45 -11.01 10.01
CA VAL A 167 12.50 -11.91 8.84
C VAL A 167 11.09 -12.18 8.33
N SER A 168 10.19 -12.64 9.20
CA SER A 168 8.79 -12.90 8.85
C SER A 168 8.00 -11.64 8.49
N ALA A 169 8.42 -10.48 9.00
CA ALA A 169 7.77 -9.19 8.71
C ALA A 169 8.22 -8.57 7.36
N CYS A 170 9.27 -9.07 6.72
CA CYS A 170 9.80 -8.50 5.48
C CYS A 170 9.05 -9.05 4.26
N PRO A 171 8.18 -8.25 3.59
CA PRO A 171 7.41 -8.73 2.43
C PRO A 171 8.28 -9.00 1.20
N MET A 172 9.53 -8.51 1.21
CA MET A 172 10.49 -8.71 0.12
C MET A 172 11.46 -9.88 0.37
N GLY A 173 11.36 -10.55 1.52
CA GLY A 173 12.33 -11.59 1.91
C GLY A 173 13.78 -11.09 2.03
N SER A 174 13.97 -9.76 2.18
CA SER A 174 15.30 -9.13 2.14
C SER A 174 16.00 -9.10 3.50
N VAL A 175 15.31 -9.46 4.58
CA VAL A 175 15.92 -9.66 5.91
C VAL A 175 16.17 -11.14 6.07
N VAL A 176 17.43 -11.53 6.11
CA VAL A 176 17.87 -12.94 6.19
C VAL A 176 18.57 -13.19 7.52
N GLN A 177 18.17 -14.24 8.21
CA GLN A 177 18.81 -14.74 9.42
C GLN A 177 19.37 -16.12 9.11
N GLU A 178 20.68 -16.23 9.06
CA GLU A 178 21.36 -17.50 8.70
C GLU A 178 21.21 -18.55 9.79
N ASN A 179 21.33 -18.13 11.05
CA ASN A 179 21.21 -19.01 12.20
C ASN A 179 20.12 -18.51 13.17
N PRO A 180 19.16 -19.36 13.55
CA PRO A 180 18.19 -19.00 14.59
C PRO A 180 18.86 -18.51 15.87
N GLY A 181 18.34 -17.46 16.48
CA GLY A 181 18.89 -16.87 17.70
C GLY A 181 20.03 -15.87 17.47
N GLN A 182 20.55 -15.74 16.24
CA GLN A 182 21.57 -14.74 15.90
C GLN A 182 20.95 -13.50 15.24
N PRO A 183 21.61 -12.33 15.29
CA PRO A 183 21.18 -11.17 14.53
C PRO A 183 21.11 -11.47 13.02
N PRO A 184 20.12 -10.93 12.28
CA PRO A 184 20.08 -11.06 10.83
C PRO A 184 21.24 -10.34 10.15
N ALA A 185 21.61 -10.81 8.98
CA ALA A 185 22.60 -10.18 8.12
C ALA A 185 22.13 -8.78 7.65
N PRO A 186 23.07 -7.89 7.23
CA PRO A 186 22.72 -6.63 6.59
C PRO A 186 21.79 -6.83 5.40
N ILE A 187 20.81 -5.93 5.22
CA ILE A 187 19.82 -6.02 4.15
C ILE A 187 20.49 -5.73 2.80
N THR A 188 20.75 -6.75 1.99
CA THR A 188 21.33 -6.62 0.65
C THR A 188 20.26 -6.56 -0.44
N GLY A 189 19.09 -7.21 -0.24
CA GLY A 189 17.98 -7.27 -1.18
C GLY A 189 17.20 -5.96 -1.36
N ILE A 190 16.07 -6.05 -2.05
CA ILE A 190 15.18 -4.92 -2.30
C ILE A 190 14.50 -4.50 -0.98
N CYS A 191 14.58 -3.20 -0.65
CA CYS A 191 13.88 -2.62 0.48
C CYS A 191 12.86 -1.58 -0.01
N ILE A 192 11.57 -1.86 0.17
CA ILE A 192 10.47 -0.93 -0.16
C ILE A 192 10.16 0.07 0.97
N LYS A 193 10.96 0.09 2.01
CA LYS A 193 10.82 0.98 3.19
C LYS A 193 9.46 0.87 3.89
N CYS A 194 8.88 -0.32 3.91
CA CYS A 194 7.63 -0.58 4.64
C CYS A 194 7.78 -0.48 6.16
N CYS A 195 9.02 -0.38 6.66
CA CYS A 195 9.39 -0.30 8.08
C CYS A 195 8.86 -1.46 8.95
N GLY A 196 8.45 -2.58 8.36
CA GLY A 196 7.97 -3.73 9.11
C GLY A 196 9.00 -4.26 10.12
N CYS A 197 10.28 -4.36 9.71
CA CYS A 197 11.39 -4.74 10.58
C CYS A 197 11.66 -3.72 11.71
N VAL A 198 11.44 -2.42 11.44
CA VAL A 198 11.64 -1.34 12.43
C VAL A 198 10.48 -1.29 13.43
N LYS A 199 9.24 -1.32 12.93
CA LYS A 199 8.05 -1.17 13.79
C LYS A 199 7.74 -2.41 14.62
N LYS A 200 7.98 -3.61 14.10
CA LYS A 200 7.68 -4.87 14.76
C LYS A 200 8.80 -5.42 15.63
N CYS A 201 9.99 -4.79 15.63
CA CYS A 201 11.10 -5.22 16.47
C CYS A 201 10.83 -4.89 17.96
N PRO A 202 10.66 -5.90 18.85
CA PRO A 202 10.37 -5.66 20.26
C PRO A 202 11.55 -5.03 21.02
N ARG A 203 12.76 -5.17 20.48
CA ARG A 203 14.00 -4.61 21.00
C ARG A 203 14.38 -3.29 20.35
N GLN A 204 13.59 -2.80 19.37
CA GLN A 204 13.88 -1.58 18.59
C GLN A 204 15.28 -1.57 17.97
N ALA A 205 15.80 -2.76 17.62
CA ALA A 205 17.15 -2.92 17.11
C ALA A 205 17.33 -2.41 15.67
N PHE A 206 16.25 -2.36 14.85
CA PHE A 206 16.29 -1.78 13.51
C PHE A 206 15.99 -0.28 13.52
N TYR A 207 16.77 0.50 12.78
CA TYR A 207 16.65 1.96 12.71
C TYR A 207 17.08 2.50 11.34
N PHE A 208 16.75 3.76 11.07
CA PHE A 208 17.27 4.53 9.95
C PHE A 208 18.10 5.68 10.51
N ASP A 209 19.25 5.95 9.87
CA ASP A 209 20.14 7.06 10.19
C ASP A 209 20.46 7.95 8.98
N ASP A 210 19.83 7.69 7.84
CA ASP A 210 19.99 8.55 6.66
C ASP A 210 19.33 9.91 6.88
N PRO A 211 20.07 11.04 6.78
CA PRO A 211 19.54 12.36 7.07
C PRO A 211 18.36 12.74 6.16
N GLY A 212 18.39 12.35 4.88
CA GLY A 212 17.31 12.63 3.95
C GLY A 212 16.02 11.86 4.29
N PHE A 213 16.15 10.59 4.70
CA PHE A 213 15.01 9.81 5.15
C PHE A 213 14.40 10.38 6.44
N ILE A 214 15.24 10.76 7.41
CA ILE A 214 14.79 11.35 8.68
C ILE A 214 14.08 12.67 8.42
N TYR A 215 14.70 13.58 7.64
CA TYR A 215 14.09 14.84 7.26
C TYR A 215 12.73 14.65 6.61
N HIS A 216 12.64 13.77 5.59
CA HIS A 216 11.38 13.51 4.89
C HIS A 216 10.30 12.94 5.82
N LYS A 217 10.67 12.05 6.73
CA LYS A 217 9.74 11.52 7.76
C LYS A 217 9.20 12.65 8.65
N GLU A 218 10.08 13.52 9.16
CA GLU A 218 9.72 14.61 10.05
C GLU A 218 8.86 15.67 9.36
N GLU A 219 9.17 16.00 8.11
CA GLU A 219 8.36 16.89 7.31
C GLU A 219 6.94 16.35 7.08
N LEU A 220 6.79 15.05 6.80
CA LEU A 220 5.48 14.43 6.70
C LEU A 220 4.71 14.47 8.03
N GLU A 221 5.40 14.27 9.15
CA GLU A 221 4.82 14.38 10.49
C GLU A 221 4.35 15.81 10.78
N ASP A 222 5.17 16.82 10.52
CA ASP A 222 4.83 18.23 10.67
C ASP A 222 3.60 18.64 9.84
N MET A 223 3.54 18.17 8.60
CA MET A 223 2.47 18.56 7.66
C MET A 223 1.15 17.83 7.88
N TYR A 224 1.17 16.58 8.34
CA TYR A 224 -0.01 15.71 8.26
C TYR A 224 -0.42 15.06 9.57
N ALA A 225 0.38 15.09 10.65
CA ALA A 225 0.02 14.40 11.89
C ALA A 225 -1.24 14.99 12.57
N GLY A 226 -1.46 16.31 12.42
CA GLY A 226 -2.66 16.99 12.95
C GLY A 226 -3.92 16.84 12.08
N ILE A 227 -3.83 16.14 10.95
CA ILE A 227 -4.94 15.99 10.01
C ILE A 227 -5.49 14.56 10.09
N ARG A 228 -6.79 14.42 10.36
CA ARG A 228 -7.48 13.14 10.18
C ARG A 228 -8.07 13.10 8.77
N ARG A 229 -7.56 12.22 7.93
CA ARG A 229 -8.20 11.91 6.65
C ARG A 229 -9.25 10.82 6.83
N GLU A 230 -10.31 10.90 6.01
CA GLU A 230 -11.34 9.88 5.96
C GLU A 230 -11.18 9.01 4.70
N PRO A 231 -11.68 7.76 4.71
CA PRO A 231 -11.66 6.90 3.52
C PRO A 231 -12.44 7.49 2.34
N ASP A 232 -11.89 7.40 1.16
CA ASP A 232 -12.59 7.74 -0.09
C ASP A 232 -13.24 6.48 -0.67
N LEU A 233 -14.57 6.51 -0.88
CA LEU A 233 -15.37 5.36 -1.24
C LEU A 233 -16.17 5.66 -2.53
N TYR A 234 -16.01 4.81 -3.55
CA TYR A 234 -16.61 4.97 -4.88
C TYR A 234 -17.52 3.77 -5.19
N LEU A 235 -18.78 4.06 -5.58
CA LEU A 235 -19.82 3.05 -5.85
C LEU A 235 -20.53 3.29 -7.18
#